data_13abf066fd8a529d877955bb39f13ef6
#
_entry.id   13abf066fd8a529d877955bb39f13ef6
#
_cell.length_a   1.000
_cell.length_b   1.000
_cell.length_c   1.000
_cell.angle_alpha   90.00
_cell.angle_beta   90.00
_cell.angle_gamma   90.00
#
_symmetry.space_group_name_H-M   'P 1'
#
loop_
_entity.id
_entity.type
_entity.pdbx_description
1 polymer ?
#
loop_
_entity_poly.entity_id
_entity_poly.type
_entity_poly.pdbx_seq_one_letter_code
_entity_poly.pdbx_strand_id
1 'polypeptide(L)'
;ALAEPLAVALHGVNLAGNLSGKKVLVSGSGPIGLLSIVAARSAGAESITATDLFDEALERARLVGVDSTINVGVESLPENSFDVVLECSGSARAVNSAIAAAQRGGVIVQVGMLGSGAHPIDFGAIVTKELRVNGAFRFNEEMEQALTLLQESPALEKCISHTFGFTEVLQAFEMAKDAKNSAKVLVKFSTD
;
A
#
# COMPACT_ATOMS: atom_id res chain seq x y z
N ALA A 1 0.69 3.20 -17.79
CA ALA A 1 1.86 3.09 -16.91
C ALA A 1 1.51 2.54 -15.50
N LEU A 2 0.25 2.71 -15.04
CA LEU A 2 -0.18 2.20 -13.72
C LEU A 2 -0.63 0.74 -13.70
N ALA A 3 -0.88 0.09 -14.85
CA ALA A 3 -1.48 -1.24 -14.90
C ALA A 3 -0.67 -2.29 -14.13
N GLU A 4 0.65 -2.34 -14.35
CA GLU A 4 1.53 -3.31 -13.69
C GLU A 4 1.56 -3.11 -12.17
N PRO A 5 1.89 -1.92 -11.61
CA PRO A 5 1.91 -1.75 -10.16
C PRO A 5 0.51 -1.85 -9.52
N LEU A 6 -0.55 -1.57 -10.28
CA LEU A 6 -1.92 -1.81 -9.81
C LEU A 6 -2.23 -3.32 -9.73
N ALA A 7 -1.77 -4.11 -10.70
CA ALA A 7 -1.90 -5.57 -10.64
C ALA A 7 -1.16 -6.15 -9.42
N VAL A 8 0.00 -5.60 -9.05
CA VAL A 8 0.71 -5.96 -7.80
C VAL A 8 -0.13 -5.65 -6.56
N ALA A 9 -0.74 -4.46 -6.50
CA ALA A 9 -1.61 -4.07 -5.39
C ALA A 9 -2.87 -4.96 -5.30
N LEU A 10 -3.50 -5.24 -6.44
CA LEU A 10 -4.66 -6.14 -6.53
C LEU A 10 -4.31 -7.56 -6.09
N HIS A 11 -3.14 -8.08 -6.47
CA HIS A 11 -2.68 -9.39 -6.00
C HIS A 11 -2.59 -9.44 -4.47
N GLY A 12 -2.02 -8.40 -3.84
CA GLY A 12 -2.00 -8.28 -2.38
C GLY A 12 -3.41 -8.27 -1.78
N VAL A 13 -4.34 -7.54 -2.37
CA VAL A 13 -5.74 -7.48 -1.95
C VAL A 13 -6.43 -8.85 -2.12
N ASN A 14 -6.22 -9.53 -3.25
CA ASN A 14 -6.81 -10.85 -3.52
C ASN A 14 -6.31 -11.91 -2.51
N LEU A 15 -5.03 -11.85 -2.12
CA LEU A 15 -4.46 -12.73 -1.09
C LEU A 15 -5.03 -12.48 0.31
N ALA A 16 -5.56 -11.28 0.58
CA ALA A 16 -6.25 -10.99 1.83
C ALA A 16 -7.63 -11.68 1.91
N GLY A 17 -8.21 -12.06 0.78
CA GLY A 17 -9.52 -12.65 0.66
C GLY A 17 -10.65 -11.62 0.57
N ASN A 18 -11.84 -11.95 1.08
CA ASN A 18 -12.99 -11.05 1.02
C ASN A 18 -12.81 -9.84 1.95
N LEU A 19 -12.82 -8.63 1.39
CA LEU A 19 -12.72 -7.37 2.14
C LEU A 19 -14.08 -6.72 2.46
N SER A 20 -15.19 -7.26 1.98
CA SER A 20 -16.51 -6.70 2.24
C SER A 20 -16.79 -6.61 3.75
N GLY A 21 -17.10 -5.41 4.24
CA GLY A 21 -17.35 -5.13 5.65
C GLY A 21 -16.11 -5.24 6.56
N LYS A 22 -14.90 -5.18 6.00
CA LYS A 22 -13.63 -5.28 6.74
C LYS A 22 -12.99 -3.91 6.97
N LYS A 23 -12.41 -3.77 8.16
CA LYS A 23 -11.52 -2.64 8.48
C LYS A 23 -10.11 -2.96 8.01
N VAL A 24 -9.61 -2.19 7.06
CA VAL A 24 -8.33 -2.42 6.41
C VAL A 24 -7.31 -1.36 6.86
N LEU A 25 -6.12 -1.82 7.23
CA LEU A 25 -4.94 -0.98 7.41
C LEU A 25 -4.03 -1.12 6.18
N VAL A 26 -3.63 0.00 5.58
CA VAL A 26 -2.55 0.05 4.60
C VAL A 26 -1.34 0.70 5.25
N SER A 27 -0.32 -0.09 5.51
CA SER A 27 0.92 0.32 6.17
C SER A 27 1.95 0.75 5.13
N GLY A 28 2.24 2.05 5.08
CA GLY A 28 3.03 2.69 4.04
C GLY A 28 2.17 3.27 2.91
N SER A 29 2.28 4.60 2.70
CA SER A 29 1.51 5.37 1.70
C SER A 29 2.36 5.77 0.49
N GLY A 30 3.36 4.96 0.16
CA GLY A 30 4.12 5.04 -1.09
C GLY A 30 3.31 4.60 -2.31
N PRO A 31 3.93 4.49 -3.51
CA PRO A 31 3.21 4.17 -4.75
C PRO A 31 2.34 2.92 -4.66
N ILE A 32 2.84 1.84 -4.07
CA ILE A 32 2.07 0.58 -3.92
C ILE A 32 0.98 0.73 -2.86
N GLY A 33 1.25 1.42 -1.74
CA GLY A 33 0.24 1.66 -0.72
C GLY A 33 -0.95 2.47 -1.24
N LEU A 34 -0.71 3.54 -2.02
CA LEU A 34 -1.78 4.32 -2.65
C LEU A 34 -2.64 3.47 -3.59
N LEU A 35 -2.01 2.63 -4.42
CA LEU A 35 -2.73 1.71 -5.30
C LEU A 35 -3.49 0.64 -4.52
N SER A 36 -2.93 0.17 -3.40
CA SER A 36 -3.60 -0.79 -2.49
C SER A 36 -4.82 -0.19 -1.80
N ILE A 37 -4.81 1.11 -1.47
CA ILE A 37 -6.00 1.83 -0.95
C ILE A 37 -7.13 1.78 -1.98
N VAL A 38 -6.85 2.13 -3.24
CA VAL A 38 -7.88 2.11 -4.31
C VAL A 38 -8.36 0.69 -4.57
N ALA A 39 -7.45 -0.29 -4.61
CA ALA A 39 -7.80 -1.70 -4.81
C ALA A 39 -8.65 -2.25 -3.65
N ALA A 40 -8.30 -1.94 -2.39
CA ALA A 40 -9.07 -2.37 -1.22
C ALA A 40 -10.47 -1.72 -1.19
N ARG A 41 -10.59 -0.45 -1.60
CA ARG A 41 -11.89 0.22 -1.75
C ARG A 41 -12.76 -0.47 -2.80
N SER A 42 -12.20 -0.77 -3.96
CA SER A 42 -12.89 -1.51 -5.03
C SER A 42 -13.33 -2.91 -4.59
N ALA A 43 -12.56 -3.56 -3.70
CA ALA A 43 -12.90 -4.87 -3.13
C ALA A 43 -13.92 -4.79 -1.97
N GLY A 44 -14.50 -3.62 -1.68
CA GLY A 44 -15.59 -3.44 -0.73
C GLY A 44 -15.17 -3.29 0.74
N ALA A 45 -13.93 -2.84 1.02
CA ALA A 45 -13.50 -2.54 2.38
C ALA A 45 -14.46 -1.52 3.03
N GLU A 46 -14.89 -1.81 4.27
CA GLU A 46 -15.78 -0.92 5.05
C GLU A 46 -15.09 0.39 5.39
N SER A 47 -13.87 0.29 5.89
CA SER A 47 -13.03 1.44 6.18
C SER A 47 -11.56 1.13 5.90
N ILE A 48 -10.82 2.15 5.46
CA ILE A 48 -9.40 2.06 5.16
C ILE A 48 -8.67 3.13 5.95
N THR A 49 -7.71 2.69 6.77
CA THR A 49 -6.74 3.57 7.44
C THR A 49 -5.40 3.43 6.75
N ALA A 50 -4.77 4.55 6.42
CA ALA A 50 -3.41 4.54 5.86
C ALA A 50 -2.40 5.09 6.87
N THR A 51 -1.18 4.56 6.84
CA THR A 51 -0.09 5.05 7.69
C THR A 51 1.16 5.36 6.89
N ASP A 52 1.90 6.34 7.36
CA ASP A 52 3.23 6.66 6.87
C ASP A 52 4.01 7.44 7.94
N LEU A 53 5.31 7.66 7.71
CA LEU A 53 6.16 8.54 8.52
C LEU A 53 6.05 10.01 8.09
N PHE A 54 5.61 10.27 6.85
CA PHE A 54 5.56 11.58 6.23
C PHE A 54 4.13 12.06 6.03
N ASP A 55 3.82 13.26 6.53
CA ASP A 55 2.49 13.86 6.36
C ASP A 55 2.15 14.08 4.89
N GLU A 56 3.14 14.40 4.05
CA GLU A 56 2.95 14.56 2.61
C GLU A 56 2.51 13.26 1.92
N ALA A 57 2.97 12.10 2.39
CA ALA A 57 2.49 10.80 1.91
C ALA A 57 1.04 10.54 2.36
N LEU A 58 0.70 10.92 3.58
CA LEU A 58 -0.65 10.83 4.11
C LEU A 58 -1.64 11.77 3.40
N GLU A 59 -1.20 12.98 3.01
CA GLU A 59 -2.02 13.86 2.17
C GLU A 59 -2.36 13.21 0.82
N ARG A 60 -1.38 12.55 0.19
CA ARG A 60 -1.65 11.78 -1.04
C ARG A 60 -2.63 10.63 -0.80
N ALA A 61 -2.53 9.95 0.34
CA ALA A 61 -3.49 8.91 0.72
C ALA A 61 -4.91 9.46 0.86
N ARG A 62 -5.09 10.68 1.42
CA ARG A 62 -6.40 11.36 1.48
C ARG A 62 -6.95 11.64 0.07
N LEU A 63 -6.11 12.02 -0.88
CA LEU A 63 -6.53 12.30 -2.26
C LEU A 63 -7.05 11.06 -2.99
N VAL A 64 -6.59 9.86 -2.62
CA VAL A 64 -7.06 8.59 -3.21
C VAL A 64 -8.23 7.97 -2.45
N GLY A 65 -8.74 8.64 -1.40
CA GLY A 65 -10.00 8.27 -0.76
C GLY A 65 -9.88 7.33 0.44
N VAL A 66 -8.81 7.46 1.23
CA VAL A 66 -8.71 6.78 2.53
C VAL A 66 -9.66 7.45 3.55
N ASP A 67 -10.19 6.67 4.49
CA ASP A 67 -11.12 7.20 5.52
C ASP A 67 -10.36 7.88 6.67
N SER A 68 -9.18 7.38 7.03
CA SER A 68 -8.35 7.97 8.09
C SER A 68 -6.85 7.75 7.81
N THR A 69 -6.04 8.58 8.43
CA THR A 69 -4.57 8.52 8.32
C THR A 69 -3.94 8.62 9.69
N ILE A 70 -2.83 7.90 9.91
CA ILE A 70 -2.04 7.96 11.15
C ILE A 70 -0.57 8.16 10.78
N ASN A 71 0.04 9.22 11.27
CA ASN A 71 1.47 9.43 11.16
C ASN A 71 2.19 8.62 12.25
N VAL A 72 2.74 7.46 11.89
CA VAL A 72 3.42 6.55 12.82
C VAL A 72 4.78 7.05 13.30
N GLY A 73 5.23 8.20 12.83
CA GLY A 73 6.37 8.92 13.38
C GLY A 73 6.05 9.66 14.67
N VAL A 74 4.77 10.02 14.88
CA VAL A 74 4.30 10.83 16.04
C VAL A 74 3.18 10.16 16.82
N GLU A 75 2.44 9.23 16.23
CA GLU A 75 1.31 8.53 16.84
C GLU A 75 1.53 7.01 16.85
N SER A 76 0.94 6.34 17.82
CA SER A 76 0.92 4.87 17.87
C SER A 76 -0.30 4.33 17.15
N LEU A 77 -0.13 3.19 16.45
CA LEU A 77 -1.25 2.45 15.88
C LEU A 77 -2.13 1.87 17.00
N PRO A 78 -3.45 1.87 16.85
CA PRO A 78 -4.34 1.16 17.76
C PRO A 78 -4.12 -0.35 17.60
N GLU A 79 -3.95 -1.05 18.71
CA GLU A 79 -3.81 -2.51 18.73
C GLU A 79 -5.15 -3.21 18.47
N ASN A 80 -5.10 -4.41 17.89
CA ASN A 80 -6.26 -5.30 17.70
C ASN A 80 -7.46 -4.63 17.01
N SER A 81 -7.22 -3.75 16.04
CA SER A 81 -8.24 -2.85 15.48
C SER A 81 -8.59 -3.13 14.02
N PHE A 82 -7.78 -3.90 13.30
CA PHE A 82 -7.94 -4.11 11.87
C PHE A 82 -8.13 -5.60 11.53
N ASP A 83 -9.11 -5.89 10.68
CA ASP A 83 -9.36 -7.23 10.15
C ASP A 83 -8.26 -7.68 9.18
N VAL A 84 -7.78 -6.73 8.38
CA VAL A 84 -6.77 -6.95 7.33
C VAL A 84 -5.72 -5.86 7.40
N VAL A 85 -4.46 -6.24 7.25
CA VAL A 85 -3.34 -5.32 7.08
C VAL A 85 -2.63 -5.62 5.77
N LEU A 86 -2.52 -4.63 4.90
CA LEU A 86 -1.69 -4.64 3.71
C LEU A 86 -0.38 -3.91 4.04
N GLU A 87 0.69 -4.65 4.26
CA GLU A 87 2.00 -4.08 4.60
C GLU A 87 2.76 -3.75 3.31
N CYS A 88 2.85 -2.44 3.00
CA CYS A 88 3.42 -1.92 1.76
C CYS A 88 4.74 -1.14 1.98
N SER A 89 5.17 -0.97 3.22
CA SER A 89 6.36 -0.16 3.54
C SER A 89 7.69 -0.91 3.36
N GLY A 90 7.68 -2.23 3.54
CA GLY A 90 8.89 -3.04 3.53
C GLY A 90 9.82 -2.80 4.73
N SER A 91 9.30 -2.30 5.85
CA SER A 91 10.04 -2.04 7.09
C SER A 91 9.74 -3.10 8.15
N ALA A 92 10.76 -3.71 8.74
CA ALA A 92 10.58 -4.68 9.82
C ALA A 92 9.85 -4.08 11.04
N ARG A 93 10.06 -2.79 11.32
CA ARG A 93 9.31 -2.07 12.36
C ARG A 93 7.84 -1.99 12.02
N ALA A 94 7.50 -1.68 10.77
CA ALA A 94 6.12 -1.60 10.32
C ALA A 94 5.43 -2.96 10.33
N VAL A 95 6.15 -4.05 9.99
CA VAL A 95 5.63 -5.43 10.11
C VAL A 95 5.23 -5.74 11.55
N ASN A 96 6.07 -5.42 12.55
CA ASN A 96 5.73 -5.63 13.95
C ASN A 96 4.56 -4.75 14.39
N SER A 97 4.48 -3.51 13.91
CA SER A 97 3.31 -2.63 14.16
C SER A 97 2.05 -3.20 13.51
N ALA A 98 2.14 -3.76 12.31
CA ALA A 98 1.04 -4.46 11.63
C ALA A 98 0.54 -5.66 12.43
N ILE A 99 1.46 -6.48 12.98
CA ILE A 99 1.13 -7.61 13.86
C ILE A 99 0.37 -7.15 15.11
N ALA A 100 0.83 -6.05 15.74
CA ALA A 100 0.15 -5.49 16.91
C ALA A 100 -1.23 -4.93 16.56
N ALA A 101 -1.37 -4.24 15.42
CA ALA A 101 -2.60 -3.58 14.96
C ALA A 101 -3.66 -4.56 14.44
N ALA A 102 -3.25 -5.70 13.87
CA ALA A 102 -4.18 -6.72 13.39
C ALA A 102 -4.97 -7.31 14.56
N GLN A 103 -6.28 -7.49 14.39
CA GLN A 103 -7.12 -8.17 15.38
C GLN A 103 -6.85 -9.69 15.40
N ARG A 104 -7.30 -10.36 16.46
CA ARG A 104 -7.20 -11.81 16.56
C ARG A 104 -7.90 -12.51 15.38
N GLY A 105 -7.23 -13.49 14.77
CA GLY A 105 -7.72 -14.17 13.55
C GLY A 105 -7.63 -13.32 12.28
N GLY A 106 -7.04 -12.11 12.36
CA GLY A 106 -6.86 -11.20 11.23
C GLY A 106 -5.90 -11.71 10.17
N VAL A 107 -5.82 -10.97 9.07
CA VAL A 107 -4.96 -11.29 7.92
C VAL A 107 -3.92 -10.18 7.74
N ILE A 108 -2.67 -10.56 7.56
CA ILE A 108 -1.59 -9.65 7.13
C ILE A 108 -1.11 -10.11 5.76
N VAL A 109 -1.06 -9.21 4.80
CA VAL A 109 -0.43 -9.45 3.51
C VAL A 109 0.81 -8.57 3.42
N GLN A 110 1.96 -9.23 3.34
CA GLN A 110 3.27 -8.58 3.15
C GLN A 110 3.50 -8.33 1.66
N VAL A 111 3.32 -7.10 1.22
CA VAL A 111 3.53 -6.64 -0.15
C VAL A 111 4.89 -5.95 -0.27
N GLY A 112 5.24 -5.13 0.73
CA GLY A 112 6.51 -4.43 0.78
C GLY A 112 7.68 -5.40 0.98
N MET A 113 8.73 -5.28 0.19
CA MET A 113 9.93 -6.10 0.33
C MET A 113 10.80 -5.58 1.47
N LEU A 114 11.08 -6.44 2.44
CA LEU A 114 12.11 -6.20 3.44
C LEU A 114 13.50 -6.23 2.79
N GLY A 115 14.43 -5.46 3.34
CA GLY A 115 15.83 -5.51 2.94
C GLY A 115 16.43 -6.92 3.09
N SER A 116 17.61 -7.15 2.51
CA SER A 116 18.30 -8.44 2.64
C SER A 116 18.71 -8.73 4.08
N GLY A 117 18.69 -10.02 4.45
CA GLY A 117 19.10 -10.51 5.77
C GLY A 117 17.96 -10.93 6.68
N ALA A 118 18.29 -11.29 7.92
CA ALA A 118 17.31 -11.66 8.93
C ALA A 118 16.73 -10.40 9.61
N HIS A 119 15.43 -10.42 9.86
CA HIS A 119 14.72 -9.33 10.54
C HIS A 119 14.05 -9.84 11.81
N PRO A 120 14.09 -9.06 12.91
CA PRO A 120 13.40 -9.43 14.16
C PRO A 120 11.89 -9.22 13.97
N ILE A 121 11.14 -10.32 13.84
CA ILE A 121 9.67 -10.33 13.72
C ILE A 121 9.08 -11.05 14.92
N ASP A 122 8.04 -10.49 15.53
CA ASP A 122 7.33 -11.07 16.66
C ASP A 122 6.40 -12.23 16.22
N PHE A 123 7.00 -13.40 15.98
CA PHE A 123 6.24 -14.61 15.68
C PHE A 123 5.40 -15.10 16.85
N GLY A 124 5.77 -14.77 18.09
CA GLY A 124 4.96 -15.09 19.27
C GLY A 124 3.58 -14.44 19.20
N ALA A 125 3.52 -13.17 18.79
CA ALA A 125 2.27 -12.47 18.61
C ALA A 125 1.43 -13.03 17.43
N ILE A 126 2.08 -13.46 16.34
CA ILE A 126 1.37 -14.14 15.23
C ILE A 126 0.67 -15.39 15.74
N VAL A 127 1.36 -16.23 16.52
CA VAL A 127 0.80 -17.48 17.07
C VAL A 127 -0.31 -17.18 18.07
N THR A 128 -0.09 -16.29 19.03
CA THR A 128 -1.06 -16.02 20.10
C THR A 128 -2.34 -15.33 19.60
N LYS A 129 -2.25 -14.58 18.51
CA LYS A 129 -3.38 -13.92 17.85
C LYS A 129 -3.99 -14.75 16.72
N GLU A 130 -3.43 -15.93 16.39
CA GLU A 130 -3.88 -16.79 15.30
C GLU A 130 -3.95 -16.06 13.95
N LEU A 131 -2.94 -15.22 13.67
CA LEU A 131 -2.90 -14.43 12.45
C LEU A 131 -2.57 -15.28 11.22
N ARG A 132 -3.18 -14.94 10.10
CA ARG A 132 -2.79 -15.45 8.78
C ARG A 132 -1.85 -14.44 8.15
N VAL A 133 -0.63 -14.88 7.81
CA VAL A 133 0.38 -14.02 7.18
C VAL A 133 0.71 -14.56 5.79
N ASN A 134 0.43 -13.78 4.77
CA ASN A 134 0.67 -14.10 3.36
C ASN A 134 1.75 -13.17 2.78
N GLY A 135 2.71 -13.74 2.05
CA GLY A 135 3.61 -12.95 1.22
C GLY A 135 3.00 -12.74 -0.18
N ALA A 136 3.05 -11.51 -0.69
CA ALA A 136 2.65 -11.17 -2.05
C ALA A 136 3.88 -10.80 -2.87
N PHE A 137 4.09 -11.48 -4.01
CA PHE A 137 5.20 -11.16 -4.89
C PHE A 137 4.71 -10.96 -6.32
N ARG A 138 4.87 -9.74 -6.83
CA ARG A 138 4.37 -9.32 -8.15
C ARG A 138 2.86 -9.56 -8.28
N PHE A 139 2.42 -10.17 -9.37
CA PHE A 139 1.03 -10.53 -9.67
C PHE A 139 0.99 -11.80 -10.53
N ASN A 140 -0.17 -12.44 -10.59
CA ASN A 140 -0.43 -13.62 -11.42
C ASN A 140 -1.32 -13.25 -12.61
N GLU A 141 -2.63 -13.19 -12.39
CA GLU A 141 -3.65 -12.98 -13.43
C GLU A 141 -4.37 -11.62 -13.29
N GLU A 142 -3.93 -10.74 -12.37
CA GLU A 142 -4.62 -9.51 -12.01
C GLU A 142 -4.51 -8.38 -13.07
N MET A 143 -3.82 -8.59 -14.18
CA MET A 143 -3.64 -7.56 -15.20
C MET A 143 -4.96 -7.10 -15.82
N GLU A 144 -5.88 -8.02 -16.13
CA GLU A 144 -7.20 -7.66 -16.67
C GLU A 144 -8.04 -6.89 -15.65
N GLN A 145 -8.00 -7.31 -14.38
CA GLN A 145 -8.65 -6.59 -13.29
C GLN A 145 -8.07 -5.18 -13.12
N ALA A 146 -6.74 -5.04 -13.23
CA ALA A 146 -6.08 -3.74 -13.17
C ALA A 146 -6.50 -2.82 -14.33
N LEU A 147 -6.62 -3.33 -15.55
CA LEU A 147 -7.07 -2.55 -16.69
C LEU A 147 -8.52 -2.09 -16.54
N THR A 148 -9.41 -2.93 -16.02
CA THR A 148 -10.80 -2.59 -15.72
C THR A 148 -10.86 -1.49 -14.65
N LEU A 149 -10.15 -1.67 -13.53
CA LEU A 149 -10.15 -0.69 -12.44
C LEU A 149 -9.56 0.66 -12.86
N LEU A 150 -8.58 0.67 -13.77
CA LEU A 150 -8.03 1.91 -14.35
C LEU A 150 -9.08 2.72 -15.13
N GLN A 151 -10.05 2.06 -15.74
CA GLN A 151 -11.13 2.74 -16.46
C GLN A 151 -12.23 3.24 -15.52
N GLU A 152 -12.45 2.55 -14.42
CA GLU A 152 -13.56 2.82 -13.49
C GLU A 152 -13.20 3.78 -12.35
N SER A 153 -11.91 3.91 -12.01
CA SER A 153 -11.48 4.67 -10.82
C SER A 153 -10.61 5.89 -11.17
N PRO A 154 -11.19 7.10 -11.22
CA PRO A 154 -10.41 8.34 -11.40
C PRO A 154 -9.41 8.61 -10.27
N ALA A 155 -9.60 8.02 -9.09
CA ALA A 155 -8.69 8.16 -7.96
C ALA A 155 -7.27 7.67 -8.29
N LEU A 156 -7.13 6.72 -9.23
CA LEU A 156 -5.83 6.19 -9.65
C LEU A 156 -4.91 7.25 -10.28
N GLU A 157 -5.46 8.28 -10.90
CA GLU A 157 -4.66 9.39 -11.43
C GLU A 157 -3.94 10.15 -10.31
N LYS A 158 -4.53 10.21 -9.11
CA LYS A 158 -3.95 10.87 -7.93
C LYS A 158 -2.73 10.11 -7.36
N CYS A 159 -2.52 8.85 -7.76
CA CYS A 159 -1.32 8.11 -7.42
C CYS A 159 -0.09 8.61 -8.17
N ILE A 160 -0.27 9.34 -9.28
CA ILE A 160 0.82 9.95 -10.04
C ILE A 160 1.16 11.29 -9.41
N SER A 161 2.35 11.41 -8.82
CA SER A 161 2.80 12.64 -8.18
C SER A 161 3.51 13.59 -9.14
N HIS A 162 4.27 13.04 -10.09
CA HIS A 162 5.08 13.84 -11.02
C HIS A 162 5.12 13.20 -12.41
N THR A 163 5.20 14.07 -13.43
CA THR A 163 5.45 13.64 -14.81
C THR A 163 6.54 14.52 -15.40
N PHE A 164 7.58 13.90 -15.92
CA PHE A 164 8.73 14.54 -16.54
C PHE A 164 8.77 14.25 -18.04
N GLY A 165 9.35 15.15 -18.81
CA GLY A 165 9.70 14.89 -20.20
C GLY A 165 10.88 13.91 -20.30
N PHE A 166 11.08 13.28 -21.46
CA PHE A 166 12.19 12.34 -21.68
C PHE A 166 13.56 12.96 -21.45
N THR A 167 13.74 14.24 -21.80
CA THR A 167 15.00 14.98 -21.59
C THR A 167 15.34 15.20 -20.12
N GLU A 168 14.35 15.04 -19.21
CA GLU A 168 14.48 15.23 -17.75
C GLU A 168 14.56 13.89 -17.01
N VAL A 169 14.81 12.78 -17.70
CA VAL A 169 14.76 11.42 -17.14
C VAL A 169 15.62 11.26 -15.88
N LEU A 170 16.78 11.89 -15.80
CA LEU A 170 17.63 11.82 -14.59
C LEU A 170 16.98 12.49 -13.39
N GLN A 171 16.31 13.64 -13.60
CA GLN A 171 15.55 14.34 -12.55
C GLN A 171 14.35 13.48 -12.10
N ALA A 172 13.69 12.79 -13.04
CA ALA A 172 12.61 11.86 -12.71
C ALA A 172 13.07 10.71 -11.79
N PHE A 173 14.27 10.15 -12.04
CA PHE A 173 14.85 9.12 -11.16
C PHE A 173 15.22 9.67 -9.78
N GLU A 174 15.76 10.88 -9.67
CA GLU A 174 16.05 11.50 -8.37
C GLU A 174 14.75 11.78 -7.61
N MET A 175 13.73 12.32 -8.28
CA MET A 175 12.42 12.55 -7.67
C MET A 175 11.79 11.23 -7.20
N ALA A 176 11.91 10.14 -7.95
CA ALA A 176 11.35 8.85 -7.57
C ALA A 176 11.97 8.24 -6.31
N LYS A 177 13.17 8.66 -5.92
CA LYS A 177 13.82 8.25 -4.67
C LYS A 177 13.35 9.05 -3.45
N ASP A 178 12.74 10.20 -3.67
CA ASP A 178 12.25 11.07 -2.60
C ASP A 178 10.89 10.59 -2.09
N ALA A 179 10.90 9.63 -1.17
CA ALA A 179 9.70 9.05 -0.60
C ALA A 179 8.78 10.07 0.09
N LYS A 180 9.34 11.18 0.58
CA LYS A 180 8.57 12.25 1.21
C LYS A 180 7.74 13.00 0.19
N ASN A 181 8.34 13.44 -0.91
CA ASN A 181 7.73 14.37 -1.86
C ASN A 181 7.14 13.68 -3.10
N SER A 182 7.45 12.40 -3.34
CA SER A 182 6.94 11.69 -4.51
C SER A 182 6.13 10.43 -4.16
N ALA A 183 5.30 10.03 -5.13
CA ALA A 183 4.69 8.71 -5.23
C ALA A 183 5.05 8.11 -6.59
N LYS A 184 4.08 7.82 -7.47
CA LYS A 184 4.42 7.35 -8.81
C LYS A 184 4.91 8.49 -9.68
N VAL A 185 6.15 8.38 -10.13
CA VAL A 185 6.78 9.31 -11.08
C VAL A 185 6.73 8.71 -12.48
N LEU A 186 6.30 9.50 -13.46
CA LEU A 186 6.22 9.10 -14.86
C LEU A 186 7.20 9.88 -15.72
N VAL A 187 7.67 9.23 -16.80
CA VAL A 187 8.42 9.88 -17.89
C VAL A 187 7.59 9.80 -19.16
N LYS A 188 7.29 10.96 -19.77
CA LYS A 188 6.56 11.06 -21.02
C LYS A 188 7.55 11.02 -22.19
N PHE A 189 7.33 10.09 -23.13
CA PHE A 189 8.19 9.90 -24.30
C PHE A 189 7.69 10.66 -25.54
N SER A 190 6.39 11.07 -25.56
CA SER A 190 5.83 11.87 -26.66
C SER A 190 5.80 13.35 -26.29
N THR A 191 5.87 14.19 -27.29
CA THR A 191 5.79 15.66 -27.18
C THR A 191 4.38 16.21 -27.35
N ASP A 192 3.37 15.33 -27.42
CA ASP A 192 1.96 15.70 -27.60
C ASP A 192 1.27 16.03 -26.26
#